data_36a1718ce4950f00347f7d1a340ec00b
#
_entry.id   36a1718ce4950f00347f7d1a340ec00b
#
_cell.length_a   1.000
_cell.length_b   1.000
_cell.length_c   1.000
_cell.angle_alpha   90.00
_cell.angle_beta   90.00
_cell.angle_gamma   90.00
#
_symmetry.space_group_name_H-M   'P 1'
#
loop_
_entity.id
_entity.type
_entity.pdbx_description
1 polymer ?
#
loop_
_entity_poly.entity_id
_entity_poly.type
_entity_poly.pdbx_seq_one_letter_code
_entity_poly.pdbx_strand_id
1 'polypeptide(L)'
;LSKQLGELESYLENPNPASVIVLVMHQKSLDRRLKVVKRIEKEQLLFESKPIYENKVGIFLDELLRNKGVELSNKAKQLLLFSISTDLSRYEREIDKLIIADPNTKSFDDTHIERHVGINRQYNVFELTKALSEGNRKRSASILGYFAKNTKDHPPIATLAVLYPFFTKVFRLH
;
A
#
# COMPACT_ATOMS: atom_id res chain seq x y z
N LEU A 1 13.47 9.90 -25.41
CA LEU A 1 13.56 8.51 -24.93
C LEU A 1 13.62 7.49 -26.07
N SER A 2 12.74 7.57 -27.09
CA SER A 2 12.78 6.67 -28.27
C SER A 2 14.10 6.79 -29.04
N LYS A 3 14.69 7.99 -29.13
CA LYS A 3 16.02 8.21 -29.75
C LYS A 3 17.14 7.55 -28.91
N GLN A 4 17.10 7.68 -27.59
CA GLN A 4 18.08 7.08 -26.68
C GLN A 4 18.01 5.55 -26.66
N LEU A 5 16.79 4.99 -26.78
CA LEU A 5 16.60 3.54 -26.90
C LEU A 5 17.08 3.01 -28.27
N GLY A 6 17.05 3.83 -29.32
CA GLY A 6 17.60 3.47 -30.64
C GLY A 6 19.13 3.35 -30.63
N GLU A 7 19.83 4.15 -29.82
CA GLU A 7 21.28 4.07 -29.66
C GLU A 7 21.71 2.77 -28.93
N LEU A 8 20.84 2.22 -28.09
CA LEU A 8 21.05 0.93 -27.45
C LEU A 8 20.93 -0.25 -28.41
N GLU A 9 20.25 -0.10 -29.54
CA GLU A 9 20.07 -1.17 -30.53
C GLU A 9 21.45 -1.66 -31.05
N SER A 10 22.34 -0.72 -31.38
CA SER A 10 23.69 -1.05 -31.85
C SER A 10 24.56 -1.73 -30.78
N TYR A 11 24.41 -1.34 -29.51
CA TYR A 11 25.10 -2.02 -28.40
C TYR A 11 24.58 -3.44 -28.19
N LEU A 12 23.27 -3.66 -28.31
CA LEU A 12 22.68 -4.99 -28.11
C LEU A 12 23.03 -5.97 -29.24
N GLU A 13 23.48 -5.49 -30.40
CA GLU A 13 23.98 -6.37 -31.48
C GLU A 13 25.28 -7.07 -31.10
N ASN A 14 26.14 -6.38 -30.32
CA ASN A 14 27.41 -6.94 -29.85
C ASN A 14 27.70 -6.52 -28.40
N PRO A 15 26.94 -7.06 -27.43
CA PRO A 15 27.07 -6.67 -26.03
C PRO A 15 28.38 -7.15 -25.43
N ASN A 16 29.00 -6.32 -24.59
CA ASN A 16 30.17 -6.74 -23.83
C ASN A 16 29.75 -7.77 -22.77
N PRO A 17 30.27 -9.04 -22.85
CA PRO A 17 29.89 -10.11 -21.95
C PRO A 17 30.31 -9.88 -20.48
N ALA A 18 31.24 -8.96 -20.23
CA ALA A 18 31.69 -8.60 -18.91
C ALA A 18 30.82 -7.47 -18.24
N SER A 19 29.79 -6.97 -18.96
CA SER A 19 28.98 -5.85 -18.48
C SER A 19 27.52 -6.28 -18.23
N VAL A 20 26.94 -5.79 -17.12
CA VAL A 20 25.50 -5.89 -16.85
C VAL A 20 24.90 -4.49 -16.93
N ILE A 21 23.94 -4.30 -17.82
CA ILE A 21 23.22 -3.02 -17.98
C ILE A 21 21.81 -3.18 -17.43
N VAL A 22 21.45 -2.35 -16.47
CA VAL A 22 20.09 -2.27 -15.92
C VAL A 22 19.47 -0.93 -16.29
N LEU A 23 18.40 -0.96 -17.08
CA LEU A 23 17.67 0.24 -17.49
C LEU A 23 16.41 0.39 -16.66
N VAL A 24 16.34 1.45 -15.85
CA VAL A 24 15.18 1.78 -15.04
C VAL A 24 14.40 2.91 -15.69
N MET A 25 13.12 2.68 -15.96
CA MET A 25 12.25 3.66 -16.63
C MET A 25 10.99 3.92 -15.81
N HIS A 26 10.73 5.22 -15.52
CA HIS A 26 9.56 5.69 -14.78
C HIS A 26 8.44 6.18 -15.72
N GLN A 27 8.11 5.40 -16.76
CA GLN A 27 7.07 5.78 -17.72
C GLN A 27 5.83 4.89 -17.57
N LYS A 28 4.66 5.46 -17.93
CA LYS A 28 3.39 4.74 -17.88
C LYS A 28 3.31 3.56 -18.87
N SER A 29 4.04 3.63 -19.99
CA SER A 29 4.09 2.56 -20.99
C SER A 29 5.36 2.62 -21.81
N LEU A 30 5.84 1.46 -22.22
CA LEU A 30 6.95 1.30 -23.15
C LEU A 30 6.41 1.18 -24.57
N ASP A 31 7.03 1.86 -25.54
CA ASP A 31 6.64 1.69 -26.95
C ASP A 31 7.16 0.33 -27.47
N ARG A 32 6.26 -0.66 -27.47
CA ARG A 32 6.55 -2.04 -27.91
C ARG A 32 6.78 -2.19 -29.41
N ARG A 33 6.64 -1.11 -30.20
CA ARG A 33 6.95 -1.11 -31.63
C ARG A 33 8.45 -1.01 -31.88
N LEU A 34 9.21 -0.47 -30.92
CA LEU A 34 10.66 -0.33 -31.02
C LEU A 34 11.34 -1.72 -31.06
N LYS A 35 12.27 -1.88 -31.98
CA LYS A 35 13.02 -3.15 -32.17
C LYS A 35 13.76 -3.58 -30.92
N VAL A 36 14.39 -2.61 -30.23
CA VAL A 36 15.10 -2.86 -28.96
C VAL A 36 14.18 -3.43 -27.89
N VAL A 37 12.95 -2.92 -27.78
CA VAL A 37 11.96 -3.40 -26.81
C VAL A 37 11.52 -4.81 -27.16
N LYS A 38 11.21 -5.08 -28.43
CA LYS A 38 10.86 -6.43 -28.91
C LYS A 38 11.95 -7.45 -28.61
N ARG A 39 13.22 -7.06 -28.76
CA ARG A 39 14.36 -7.94 -28.46
C ARG A 39 14.46 -8.25 -26.98
N ILE A 40 14.38 -7.21 -26.11
CA ILE A 40 14.42 -7.36 -24.66
C ILE A 40 13.25 -8.22 -24.15
N GLU A 41 12.04 -8.04 -24.72
CA GLU A 41 10.88 -8.89 -24.41
C GLU A 41 11.09 -10.34 -24.86
N LYS A 42 11.64 -10.58 -26.05
CA LYS A 42 11.92 -11.92 -26.54
C LYS A 42 12.93 -12.67 -25.68
N GLU A 43 13.91 -11.98 -25.14
CA GLU A 43 14.92 -12.51 -24.25
C GLU A 43 14.46 -12.57 -22.78
N GLN A 44 13.17 -12.23 -22.47
CA GLN A 44 12.57 -12.22 -21.13
C GLN A 44 13.30 -11.33 -20.10
N LEU A 45 13.96 -10.28 -20.59
CA LEU A 45 14.72 -9.34 -19.75
C LEU A 45 13.90 -8.09 -19.36
N LEU A 46 12.63 -8.01 -19.79
CA LEU A 46 11.74 -6.90 -19.46
C LEU A 46 10.92 -7.23 -18.20
N PHE A 47 11.16 -6.45 -17.16
CA PHE A 47 10.34 -6.47 -15.96
C PHE A 47 9.45 -5.22 -15.93
N GLU A 48 8.14 -5.40 -15.91
CA GLU A 48 7.16 -4.31 -15.82
C GLU A 48 6.52 -4.31 -14.44
N SER A 49 6.90 -3.33 -13.60
CA SER A 49 6.25 -3.11 -12.31
C SER A 49 4.97 -2.30 -12.51
N LYS A 50 3.82 -2.96 -12.42
CA LYS A 50 2.51 -2.30 -12.50
C LYS A 50 2.10 -1.75 -11.14
N PRO A 51 1.45 -0.56 -11.09
CA PRO A 51 0.84 -0.08 -9.86
C PRO A 51 -0.12 -1.12 -9.29
N ILE A 52 -0.04 -1.34 -7.99
CA ILE A 52 -0.98 -2.23 -7.32
C ILE A 52 -2.30 -1.50 -7.07
N TYR A 53 -3.42 -2.18 -7.33
CA TYR A 53 -4.74 -1.66 -7.03
C TYR A 53 -5.09 -1.92 -5.55
N GLU A 54 -5.93 -1.06 -4.96
CA GLU A 54 -6.34 -1.15 -3.55
C GLU A 54 -6.85 -2.53 -3.13
N ASN A 55 -7.60 -3.21 -4.02
CA ASN A 55 -8.12 -4.55 -3.76
C ASN A 55 -7.04 -5.65 -3.68
N LYS A 56 -5.82 -5.38 -4.11
CA LYS A 56 -4.68 -6.31 -4.05
C LYS A 56 -3.69 -6.00 -2.93
N VAL A 57 -3.81 -4.84 -2.30
CA VAL A 57 -2.89 -4.43 -1.22
C VAL A 57 -2.97 -5.39 -0.02
N GLY A 58 -4.17 -5.90 0.29
CA GLY A 58 -4.34 -6.89 1.35
C GLY A 58 -3.55 -8.18 1.10
N ILE A 59 -3.55 -8.67 -0.14
CA ILE A 59 -2.78 -9.86 -0.54
C ILE A 59 -1.28 -9.59 -0.40
N PHE A 60 -0.83 -8.43 -0.87
CA PHE A 60 0.57 -8.02 -0.72
C PHE A 60 0.99 -7.96 0.76
N LEU A 61 0.14 -7.38 1.63
CA LEU A 61 0.42 -7.31 3.07
C LEU A 61 0.55 -8.71 3.68
N ASP A 62 -0.32 -9.65 3.30
CA ASP A 62 -0.26 -11.03 3.79
C ASP A 62 1.03 -11.75 3.33
N GLU A 63 1.47 -11.53 2.10
CA GLU A 63 2.75 -12.04 1.59
C GLU A 63 3.94 -11.41 2.32
N LEU A 64 3.92 -10.09 2.53
CA LEU A 64 4.96 -9.38 3.27
C LEU A 64 5.10 -9.92 4.70
N LEU A 65 4.00 -10.09 5.42
CA LEU A 65 3.98 -10.62 6.78
C LEU A 65 4.55 -12.04 6.84
N ARG A 66 4.16 -12.89 5.88
CA ARG A 66 4.69 -14.26 5.76
C ARG A 66 6.19 -14.25 5.52
N ASN A 67 6.69 -13.41 4.62
CA ASN A 67 8.11 -13.31 4.30
C ASN A 67 8.93 -12.78 5.50
N LYS A 68 8.35 -11.90 6.31
CA LYS A 68 8.99 -11.37 7.54
C LYS A 68 8.83 -12.31 8.76
N GLY A 69 8.01 -13.37 8.66
CA GLY A 69 7.76 -14.33 9.74
C GLY A 69 6.99 -13.76 10.92
N VAL A 70 6.10 -12.79 10.66
CA VAL A 70 5.28 -12.10 11.66
C VAL A 70 3.80 -12.12 11.28
N GLU A 71 2.93 -11.93 12.26
CA GLU A 71 1.49 -11.90 12.11
C GLU A 71 0.90 -10.60 12.63
N LEU A 72 -0.21 -10.19 12.04
CA LEU A 72 -1.02 -9.08 12.52
C LEU A 72 -2.43 -9.57 12.87
N SER A 73 -3.01 -9.04 13.93
CA SER A 73 -4.44 -9.21 14.18
C SER A 73 -5.27 -8.61 13.04
N ASN A 74 -6.51 -9.09 12.86
CA ASN A 74 -7.40 -8.56 11.82
C ASN A 74 -7.61 -7.05 11.95
N LYS A 75 -7.71 -6.53 13.17
CA LYS A 75 -7.86 -5.10 13.45
C LYS A 75 -6.60 -4.32 13.07
N ALA A 76 -5.41 -4.85 13.40
CA ALA A 76 -4.12 -4.26 13.03
C ALA A 76 -3.95 -4.19 11.51
N LYS A 77 -4.27 -5.27 10.78
CA LYS A 77 -4.25 -5.28 9.31
C LYS A 77 -5.15 -4.20 8.72
N GLN A 78 -6.40 -4.11 9.21
CA GLN A 78 -7.35 -3.11 8.72
C GLN A 78 -6.88 -1.69 9.00
N LEU A 79 -6.30 -1.42 10.19
CA LEU A 79 -5.72 -0.11 10.51
C LEU A 79 -4.62 0.28 9.53
N LEU A 80 -3.70 -0.63 9.23
CA LEU A 80 -2.64 -0.39 8.26
C LEU A 80 -3.19 -0.15 6.85
N LEU A 81 -4.09 -1.02 6.37
CA LEU A 81 -4.71 -0.90 5.03
C LEU A 81 -5.43 0.43 4.87
N PHE A 82 -6.14 0.88 5.89
CA PHE A 82 -6.81 2.17 5.88
C PHE A 82 -5.83 3.35 5.86
N SER A 83 -4.73 3.26 6.64
CA SER A 83 -3.82 4.40 6.85
C SER A 83 -2.78 4.59 5.77
N ILE A 84 -2.40 3.52 5.05
CA ILE A 84 -1.28 3.55 4.09
C ILE A 84 -1.75 3.58 2.64
N SER A 85 -2.98 3.14 2.37
CA SER A 85 -3.51 3.03 1.00
C SER A 85 -2.63 2.14 0.09
N THR A 86 -2.09 2.66 -1.03
CA THR A 86 -1.35 1.87 -2.04
C THR A 86 0.18 2.01 -1.99
N ASP A 87 0.75 2.68 -1.00
CA ASP A 87 2.21 2.84 -0.84
C ASP A 87 2.84 1.57 -0.25
N LEU A 88 3.22 0.62 -1.13
CA LEU A 88 3.80 -0.66 -0.73
C LEU A 88 5.10 -0.50 0.07
N SER A 89 5.95 0.46 -0.29
CA SER A 89 7.20 0.71 0.43
C SER A 89 6.95 1.21 1.86
N ARG A 90 5.83 1.89 2.10
CA ARG A 90 5.44 2.32 3.44
C ARG A 90 5.01 1.12 4.30
N TYR A 91 4.28 0.14 3.74
CA TYR A 91 3.96 -1.10 4.46
C TYR A 91 5.23 -1.80 4.95
N GLU A 92 6.20 -1.97 4.07
CA GLU A 92 7.47 -2.62 4.42
C GLU A 92 8.19 -1.89 5.56
N ARG A 93 8.34 -0.57 5.45
CA ARG A 93 8.95 0.25 6.49
C ARG A 93 8.21 0.19 7.83
N GLU A 94 6.86 0.20 7.82
CA GLU A 94 6.08 0.15 9.05
C GLU A 94 6.17 -1.23 9.72
N ILE A 95 6.17 -2.32 8.95
CA ILE A 95 6.38 -3.68 9.49
C ILE A 95 7.80 -3.82 10.04
N ASP A 96 8.81 -3.34 9.35
CA ASP A 96 10.19 -3.38 9.84
C ASP A 96 10.36 -2.59 11.16
N LYS A 97 9.70 -1.44 11.28
CA LYS A 97 9.69 -0.68 12.55
C LYS A 97 9.07 -1.48 13.71
N LEU A 98 7.98 -2.20 13.46
CA LEU A 98 7.35 -3.05 14.48
C LEU A 98 8.31 -4.15 14.94
N ILE A 99 8.96 -4.84 14.00
CA ILE A 99 9.91 -5.91 14.30
C ILE A 99 11.12 -5.38 15.09
N ILE A 100 11.62 -4.21 14.72
CA ILE A 100 12.76 -3.58 15.42
C ILE A 100 12.35 -3.13 16.83
N ALA A 101 11.15 -2.59 17.00
CA ALA A 101 10.66 -2.12 18.29
C ALA A 101 10.41 -3.24 19.28
N ASP A 102 9.91 -4.39 18.83
CA ASP A 102 9.60 -5.56 19.64
C ASP A 102 10.15 -6.85 19.00
N PRO A 103 11.49 -7.09 19.04
CA PRO A 103 12.14 -8.19 18.30
C PRO A 103 11.70 -9.60 18.73
N ASN A 104 11.19 -9.74 19.94
CA ASN A 104 10.73 -11.02 20.49
C ASN A 104 9.26 -11.32 20.20
N THR A 105 8.53 -10.36 19.64
CA THR A 105 7.11 -10.48 19.33
C THR A 105 6.92 -10.92 17.89
N LYS A 106 6.17 -11.99 17.66
CA LYS A 106 5.81 -12.48 16.31
C LYS A 106 4.38 -12.13 15.91
N SER A 107 3.54 -11.74 16.87
CA SER A 107 2.15 -11.37 16.61
C SER A 107 1.87 -9.97 17.15
N PHE A 108 1.52 -9.05 16.26
CA PHE A 108 1.25 -7.65 16.59
C PHE A 108 -0.25 -7.36 16.49
N ASP A 109 -0.77 -6.66 17.48
CA ASP A 109 -2.16 -6.20 17.52
C ASP A 109 -2.29 -4.70 17.16
N ASP A 110 -3.50 -4.20 17.28
CA ASP A 110 -3.80 -2.79 17.01
C ASP A 110 -3.07 -1.82 17.95
N THR A 111 -2.75 -2.22 19.18
CA THR A 111 -2.01 -1.36 20.11
C THR A 111 -0.56 -1.15 19.69
N HIS A 112 0.07 -2.17 19.10
CA HIS A 112 1.41 -2.06 18.51
C HIS A 112 1.41 -1.12 17.31
N ILE A 113 0.39 -1.25 16.42
CA ILE A 113 0.24 -0.37 15.25
C ILE A 113 0.04 1.08 15.69
N GLU A 114 -0.83 1.33 16.66
CA GLU A 114 -1.09 2.67 17.18
C GLU A 114 0.19 3.32 17.77
N ARG A 115 0.98 2.54 18.48
CA ARG A 115 2.20 3.02 19.15
C ARG A 115 3.33 3.34 18.17
N HIS A 116 3.55 2.48 17.17
CA HIS A 116 4.75 2.53 16.34
C HIS A 116 4.51 3.10 14.93
N VAL A 117 3.29 2.99 14.40
CA VAL A 117 2.94 3.51 13.05
C VAL A 117 2.42 4.95 13.10
N GLY A 118 2.20 5.50 14.30
CA GLY A 118 1.74 6.88 14.48
C GLY A 118 0.27 7.10 14.09
N ILE A 119 -0.54 6.03 14.05
CA ILE A 119 -1.97 6.13 13.84
C ILE A 119 -2.61 6.73 15.10
N ASN A 120 -3.36 7.80 14.94
CA ASN A 120 -3.98 8.45 16.07
C ASN A 120 -5.06 7.54 16.68
N ARG A 121 -4.81 7.06 17.90
CA ARG A 121 -5.70 6.17 18.64
C ARG A 121 -7.11 6.76 18.80
N GLN A 122 -7.19 8.05 19.02
CA GLN A 122 -8.46 8.72 19.29
C GLN A 122 -9.23 9.10 18.03
N TYR A 123 -8.56 9.25 16.90
CA TYR A 123 -9.13 9.76 15.65
C TYR A 123 -8.83 8.80 14.49
N ASN A 124 -9.45 7.62 14.52
CA ASN A 124 -9.40 6.65 13.42
C ASN A 124 -10.82 6.23 13.01
N VAL A 125 -10.93 5.52 11.90
CA VAL A 125 -12.22 5.12 11.33
C VAL A 125 -13.01 4.16 12.23
N PHE A 126 -12.33 3.36 13.06
CA PHE A 126 -12.98 2.43 13.98
C PHE A 126 -13.58 3.17 15.17
N GLU A 127 -12.90 4.20 15.67
CA GLU A 127 -13.45 5.10 16.68
C GLU A 127 -14.65 5.89 16.13
N LEU A 128 -14.61 6.26 14.83
CA LEU A 128 -15.76 6.89 14.18
C LEU A 128 -16.95 5.94 14.10
N THR A 129 -16.76 4.70 13.64
CA THR A 129 -17.86 3.71 13.57
C THR A 129 -18.42 3.38 14.95
N LYS A 130 -17.57 3.27 15.97
CA LYS A 130 -17.96 3.07 17.35
C LYS A 130 -18.79 4.25 17.85
N ALA A 131 -18.32 5.48 17.67
CA ALA A 131 -19.06 6.68 18.08
C ALA A 131 -20.42 6.81 17.37
N LEU A 132 -20.50 6.40 16.09
CA LEU A 132 -21.75 6.36 15.33
C LEU A 132 -22.71 5.28 15.87
N SER A 133 -22.20 4.07 16.20
CA SER A 133 -23.03 2.99 16.75
C SER A 133 -23.58 3.32 18.14
N GLU A 134 -22.85 4.09 18.94
CA GLU A 134 -23.22 4.56 20.25
C GLU A 134 -24.12 5.83 20.22
N GLY A 135 -24.40 6.36 19.02
CA GLY A 135 -25.15 7.61 18.85
C GLY A 135 -24.43 8.84 19.38
N ASN A 136 -23.11 8.75 19.62
CA ASN A 136 -22.32 9.84 20.19
C ASN A 136 -21.96 10.90 19.13
N ARG A 137 -22.94 11.78 18.85
CA ARG A 137 -22.83 12.84 17.82
C ARG A 137 -21.63 13.77 18.05
N LYS A 138 -21.36 14.14 19.29
CA LYS A 138 -20.25 15.06 19.64
C LYS A 138 -18.91 14.42 19.29
N ARG A 139 -18.73 13.15 19.63
CA ARG A 139 -17.50 12.39 19.34
C ARG A 139 -17.34 12.18 17.83
N SER A 140 -18.39 11.76 17.14
CA SER A 140 -18.38 11.57 15.67
C SER A 140 -18.01 12.86 14.95
N ALA A 141 -18.61 14.01 15.33
CA ALA A 141 -18.27 15.30 14.75
C ALA A 141 -16.81 15.71 15.00
N SER A 142 -16.26 15.44 16.19
CA SER A 142 -14.87 15.69 16.52
C SER A 142 -13.91 14.86 15.64
N ILE A 143 -14.21 13.56 15.43
CA ILE A 143 -13.38 12.68 14.58
C ILE A 143 -13.45 13.13 13.12
N LEU A 144 -14.63 13.45 12.60
CA LEU A 144 -14.80 13.96 11.24
C LEU A 144 -14.07 15.29 11.03
N GLY A 145 -14.13 16.19 12.02
CA GLY A 145 -13.38 17.45 12.00
C GLY A 145 -11.87 17.24 11.97
N TYR A 146 -11.35 16.22 12.67
CA TYR A 146 -9.95 15.83 12.58
C TYR A 146 -9.60 15.28 11.18
N PHE A 147 -10.44 14.41 10.59
CA PHE A 147 -10.24 13.89 9.25
C PHE A 147 -10.20 15.00 8.19
N ALA A 148 -11.11 15.96 8.29
CA ALA A 148 -11.17 17.11 7.39
C ALA A 148 -9.88 17.96 7.40
N LYS A 149 -9.21 18.05 8.55
CA LYS A 149 -7.93 18.75 8.69
C LYS A 149 -6.71 17.91 8.26
N ASN A 150 -6.86 16.58 8.19
CA ASN A 150 -5.79 15.63 7.90
C ASN A 150 -6.16 14.71 6.73
N THR A 151 -6.58 15.28 5.62
CA THR A 151 -7.11 14.57 4.45
C THR A 151 -6.09 13.65 3.76
N LYS A 152 -4.79 13.89 3.94
CA LYS A 152 -3.72 13.00 3.42
C LYS A 152 -3.72 11.65 4.12
N ASP A 153 -3.89 11.66 5.44
CA ASP A 153 -3.88 10.44 6.27
C ASP A 153 -5.28 9.82 6.37
N HIS A 154 -6.32 10.62 6.14
CA HIS A 154 -7.73 10.23 6.20
C HIS A 154 -8.48 10.68 4.94
N PRO A 155 -8.24 10.04 3.77
CA PRO A 155 -8.93 10.38 2.53
C PRO A 155 -10.44 10.14 2.67
N PRO A 156 -11.31 11.08 2.24
CA PRO A 156 -12.77 10.93 2.36
C PRO A 156 -13.31 9.66 1.69
N ILE A 157 -12.76 9.30 0.52
CA ILE A 157 -13.18 8.10 -0.23
C ILE A 157 -12.89 6.83 0.59
N ALA A 158 -11.71 6.72 1.20
CA ALA A 158 -11.35 5.58 2.04
C ALA A 158 -12.23 5.51 3.30
N THR A 159 -12.53 6.66 3.90
CA THR A 159 -13.45 6.73 5.05
C THR A 159 -14.85 6.22 4.67
N LEU A 160 -15.39 6.65 3.52
CA LEU A 160 -16.69 6.20 3.00
C LEU A 160 -16.69 4.71 2.69
N ALA A 161 -15.59 4.15 2.17
CA ALA A 161 -15.48 2.73 1.89
C ALA A 161 -15.62 1.85 3.16
N VAL A 162 -15.22 2.35 4.32
CA VAL A 162 -15.41 1.66 5.61
C VAL A 162 -16.81 1.90 6.19
N LEU A 163 -17.34 3.11 6.04
CA LEU A 163 -18.67 3.45 6.57
C LEU A 163 -19.81 2.78 5.79
N TYR A 164 -19.66 2.58 4.48
CA TYR A 164 -20.71 1.96 3.66
C TYR A 164 -21.09 0.54 4.14
N PRO A 165 -20.16 -0.42 4.32
CA PRO A 165 -20.48 -1.73 4.87
C PRO A 165 -21.05 -1.67 6.29
N PHE A 166 -20.61 -0.72 7.11
CA PHE A 166 -21.14 -0.51 8.45
C PHE A 166 -22.63 -0.17 8.40
N PHE A 167 -23.03 0.84 7.64
CA PHE A 167 -24.43 1.21 7.49
C PHE A 167 -25.27 0.13 6.80
N THR A 168 -24.72 -0.57 5.80
CA THR A 168 -25.40 -1.69 5.14
C THR A 168 -25.75 -2.80 6.14
N LYS A 169 -24.85 -3.10 7.09
CA LYS A 169 -25.13 -4.06 8.16
C LYS A 169 -26.22 -3.58 9.11
N VAL A 170 -26.18 -2.31 9.50
CA VAL A 170 -27.22 -1.71 10.37
C VAL A 170 -28.59 -1.79 9.70
N PHE A 171 -28.67 -1.44 8.41
CA PHE A 171 -29.92 -1.53 7.65
C PHE A 171 -30.49 -2.95 7.49
N ARG A 172 -29.65 -3.98 7.49
CA ARG A 172 -30.10 -5.37 7.39
C ARG A 172 -30.59 -5.96 8.72
N LEU A 173 -30.31 -5.28 9.82
CA LEU A 173 -30.74 -5.70 11.16
C LEU A 173 -32.08 -5.10 11.59
N HIS A 174 -32.58 -4.16 10.81
CA HIS A 174 -33.92 -3.57 10.91
C HIS A 174 -34.84 -4.09 9.83
#